data_d16a1c7c0d956ee3121918007f55dcd2
#
_entry.id   d16a1c7c0d956ee3121918007f55dcd2
#
_cell.length_a   1.000
_cell.length_b   1.000
_cell.length_c   1.000
_cell.angle_alpha   90.00
_cell.angle_beta   90.00
_cell.angle_gamma   90.00
#
_symmetry.space_group_name_H-M   'P 1'
#
loop_
_entity.id
_entity.type
_entity.pdbx_description
1 polymer ?
#
loop_
_entity_poly.entity_id
_entity_poly.type
_entity_poly.pdbx_seq_one_letter_code
_entity_poly.pdbx_strand_id
1 'polypeptide(L)'
;LGPGQRLPSSRVLAEDLGVSRVTTEAAYAQLEAEGYLQRRVGQGTFVAINIVKSPPAAKVSGEPRLSLRGTQIAQTGGCHDPLQPLPFAAGSPDLRAFPLKLWKQLTAQQLRLRGEALMRYGDPQGYFPLREAIAGYVSQTRGVNCDAQQVVVLTSSQQALQLIATLLLDSGDKVWMEDPGYRGARNAFSSVGAELVPVKVDDAGLMPDEHLPAPRLIYLTPSHQYPTGVALLSLIHI
;
A
#
# COMPACT_ATOMS: atom_id res chain seq x y z
N LEU A 1 1.92 -28.56 -24.73
CA LEU A 1 2.14 -28.65 -26.16
C LEU A 1 3.31 -27.76 -26.55
N GLY A 2 4.23 -28.26 -27.36
CA GLY A 2 5.38 -27.51 -27.88
C GLY A 2 5.10 -26.78 -29.19
N PRO A 3 5.99 -25.85 -29.62
CA PRO A 3 5.87 -25.15 -30.89
C PRO A 3 5.72 -26.10 -32.06
N GLY A 4 4.81 -25.79 -32.99
CA GLY A 4 4.53 -26.62 -34.15
C GLY A 4 3.67 -27.84 -33.91
N GLN A 5 3.31 -28.18 -32.69
CA GLN A 5 2.41 -29.29 -32.40
C GLN A 5 0.96 -28.94 -32.80
N ARG A 6 0.27 -29.94 -33.31
CA ARG A 6 -1.14 -29.82 -33.69
C ARG A 6 -2.06 -29.95 -32.48
N LEU A 7 -3.01 -29.05 -32.36
CA LEU A 7 -4.06 -29.10 -31.35
C LEU A 7 -5.21 -30.01 -31.83
N PRO A 8 -6.01 -30.56 -30.88
CA PRO A 8 -7.28 -31.19 -31.19
C PRO A 8 -8.19 -30.22 -31.97
N SER A 9 -9.15 -30.72 -32.72
CA SER A 9 -10.16 -29.82 -33.28
C SER A 9 -11.03 -29.24 -32.18
N SER A 10 -11.59 -28.04 -32.41
CA SER A 10 -12.51 -27.40 -31.44
C SER A 10 -13.66 -28.31 -31.01
N ARG A 11 -14.10 -29.21 -31.89
CA ARG A 11 -15.14 -30.19 -31.60
C ARG A 11 -14.64 -31.25 -30.59
N VAL A 12 -13.48 -31.84 -30.85
CA VAL A 12 -12.88 -32.89 -29.99
C VAL A 12 -12.57 -32.28 -28.63
N LEU A 13 -11.95 -31.11 -28.59
CA LEU A 13 -11.62 -30.45 -27.32
C LEU A 13 -12.89 -30.09 -26.51
N ALA A 14 -13.99 -29.70 -27.18
CA ALA A 14 -15.24 -29.42 -26.52
C ALA A 14 -15.84 -30.69 -25.86
N GLU A 15 -15.77 -31.82 -26.57
CA GLU A 15 -16.23 -33.11 -26.06
C GLU A 15 -15.34 -33.57 -24.86
N ASP A 16 -14.00 -33.47 -24.98
CA ASP A 16 -13.08 -33.85 -23.92
C ASP A 16 -13.22 -33.02 -22.62
N LEU A 17 -13.52 -31.73 -22.77
CA LEU A 17 -13.65 -30.81 -21.65
C LEU A 17 -15.08 -30.65 -21.14
N GLY A 18 -16.09 -31.25 -21.80
CA GLY A 18 -17.51 -31.11 -21.43
C GLY A 18 -18.04 -29.69 -21.57
N VAL A 19 -17.50 -28.89 -22.50
CA VAL A 19 -17.91 -27.49 -22.73
C VAL A 19 -18.53 -27.34 -24.12
N SER A 20 -19.16 -26.16 -24.40
CA SER A 20 -19.73 -25.92 -25.72
C SER A 20 -18.63 -25.73 -26.78
N ARG A 21 -18.94 -26.17 -28.02
CA ARG A 21 -18.02 -25.95 -29.15
C ARG A 21 -17.76 -24.45 -29.39
N VAL A 22 -18.74 -23.59 -29.14
CA VAL A 22 -18.61 -22.14 -29.26
C VAL A 22 -17.55 -21.60 -28.28
N THR A 23 -17.52 -22.13 -27.07
CA THR A 23 -16.53 -21.76 -26.04
C THR A 23 -15.12 -22.11 -26.48
N THR A 24 -14.91 -23.32 -27.03
CA THR A 24 -13.59 -23.74 -27.51
C THR A 24 -13.16 -23.00 -28.79
N GLU A 25 -14.09 -22.67 -29.67
CA GLU A 25 -13.80 -21.85 -30.84
C GLU A 25 -13.42 -20.43 -30.47
N ALA A 26 -14.12 -19.83 -29.49
CA ALA A 26 -13.78 -18.50 -28.98
C ALA A 26 -12.38 -18.49 -28.34
N ALA A 27 -12.05 -19.50 -27.53
CA ALA A 27 -10.72 -19.65 -26.93
C ALA A 27 -9.62 -19.82 -28.00
N TYR A 28 -9.87 -20.59 -29.03
CA TYR A 28 -8.93 -20.77 -30.14
C TYR A 28 -8.75 -19.49 -30.94
N ALA A 29 -9.82 -18.75 -31.20
CA ALA A 29 -9.75 -17.47 -31.90
C ALA A 29 -8.98 -16.42 -31.09
N GLN A 30 -9.17 -16.39 -29.78
CA GLN A 30 -8.42 -15.51 -28.90
C GLN A 30 -6.94 -15.84 -28.90
N LEU A 31 -6.57 -17.11 -28.69
CA LEU A 31 -5.18 -17.55 -28.73
C LEU A 31 -4.50 -17.32 -30.09
N GLU A 32 -5.28 -17.40 -31.19
CA GLU A 32 -4.80 -17.07 -32.54
C GLU A 32 -4.56 -15.56 -32.68
N ALA A 33 -5.49 -14.73 -32.21
CA ALA A 33 -5.34 -13.27 -32.20
C ALA A 33 -4.14 -12.80 -31.34
N GLU A 34 -3.87 -13.50 -30.25
CA GLU A 34 -2.73 -13.28 -29.37
C GLU A 34 -1.40 -13.86 -29.93
N GLY A 35 -1.46 -14.57 -31.07
CA GLY A 35 -0.28 -15.12 -31.74
C GLY A 35 0.26 -16.44 -31.17
N TYR A 36 -0.45 -17.08 -30.24
CA TYR A 36 -0.06 -18.40 -29.71
C TYR A 36 -0.42 -19.55 -30.61
N LEU A 37 -1.45 -19.39 -31.43
CA LEU A 37 -1.90 -20.40 -32.37
C LEU A 37 -1.86 -19.90 -33.80
N GLN A 38 -1.75 -20.85 -34.72
CA GLN A 38 -1.81 -20.60 -36.17
C GLN A 38 -2.75 -21.65 -36.80
N ARG A 39 -3.80 -21.19 -37.50
CA ARG A 39 -4.65 -22.02 -38.30
C ARG A 39 -4.06 -22.20 -39.70
N ARG A 40 -4.08 -23.45 -40.18
CA ARG A 40 -3.70 -23.79 -41.56
C ARG A 40 -4.92 -24.41 -42.24
N VAL A 41 -5.33 -23.82 -43.33
CA VAL A 41 -6.50 -24.29 -44.08
C VAL A 41 -6.33 -25.74 -44.48
N GLY A 42 -7.29 -26.61 -44.14
CA GLY A 42 -7.25 -28.04 -44.42
C GLY A 42 -6.33 -28.87 -43.53
N GLN A 43 -5.51 -28.27 -42.70
CA GLN A 43 -4.52 -29.00 -41.89
C GLN A 43 -4.79 -28.96 -40.37
N GLY A 44 -5.53 -27.95 -39.92
CA GLY A 44 -5.89 -27.80 -38.50
C GLY A 44 -5.23 -26.59 -37.80
N THR A 45 -5.27 -26.59 -36.48
CA THR A 45 -4.69 -25.54 -35.61
C THR A 45 -3.40 -26.07 -34.98
N PHE A 46 -2.36 -25.26 -34.99
CA PHE A 46 -1.03 -25.57 -34.51
C PHE A 46 -0.56 -24.54 -33.51
N VAL A 47 0.29 -24.92 -32.57
CA VAL A 47 1.02 -23.99 -31.71
C VAL A 47 1.96 -23.18 -32.59
N ALA A 48 1.90 -21.85 -32.51
CA ALA A 48 2.74 -20.97 -33.33
C ALA A 48 4.24 -21.24 -33.05
N ILE A 49 5.02 -21.39 -34.14
CA ILE A 49 6.45 -21.68 -34.05
C ILE A 49 7.22 -20.46 -33.50
N ASN A 50 6.68 -19.28 -33.69
CA ASN A 50 7.25 -18.01 -33.25
C ASN A 50 6.67 -17.52 -31.91
N ILE A 51 6.44 -18.40 -30.96
CA ILE A 51 6.44 -17.90 -29.58
C ILE A 51 7.89 -17.46 -29.35
N VAL A 52 8.16 -16.20 -29.65
CA VAL A 52 9.43 -15.58 -29.32
C VAL A 52 9.55 -15.72 -27.82
N LYS A 53 10.25 -16.77 -27.37
CA LYS A 53 10.87 -16.68 -26.05
C LYS A 53 11.71 -15.44 -26.17
N SER A 54 11.25 -14.33 -25.56
CA SER A 54 12.13 -13.18 -25.38
C SER A 54 13.48 -13.76 -24.99
N PRO A 55 14.55 -13.45 -25.71
CA PRO A 55 15.87 -13.95 -25.33
C PRO A 55 15.97 -13.68 -23.83
N PRO A 56 16.47 -14.64 -23.02
CA PRO A 56 16.60 -14.44 -21.60
C PRO A 56 17.26 -13.07 -21.47
N ALA A 57 16.55 -12.14 -20.80
CA ALA A 57 17.02 -10.77 -20.66
C ALA A 57 18.49 -10.87 -20.32
N ALA A 58 19.35 -10.27 -21.16
CA ALA A 58 20.79 -10.32 -20.93
C ALA A 58 20.95 -10.03 -19.43
N LYS A 59 21.57 -10.94 -18.69
CA LYS A 59 21.80 -10.73 -17.26
C LYS A 59 22.50 -9.40 -17.21
N VAL A 60 21.76 -8.35 -16.82
CA VAL A 60 22.36 -7.05 -16.54
C VAL A 60 23.38 -7.38 -15.46
N SER A 61 24.63 -7.45 -15.86
CA SER A 61 25.75 -7.75 -14.99
C SER A 61 26.01 -6.51 -14.13
N GLY A 62 25.25 -6.41 -13.06
CA GLY A 62 25.32 -5.35 -12.06
C GLY A 62 24.08 -5.44 -11.20
N GLU A 63 24.24 -5.70 -9.92
CA GLU A 63 23.13 -5.55 -8.99
C GLU A 63 22.60 -4.11 -9.11
N PRO A 64 21.27 -3.90 -9.15
CA PRO A 64 20.71 -2.57 -9.17
C PRO A 64 21.22 -1.81 -7.94
N ARG A 65 22.06 -0.79 -8.18
CA ARG A 65 22.64 0.00 -7.09
C ARG A 65 21.60 0.98 -6.60
N LEU A 66 21.21 0.85 -5.34
CA LEU A 66 20.45 1.85 -4.64
C LEU A 66 21.28 3.14 -4.51
N SER A 67 20.61 4.30 -4.45
CA SER A 67 21.24 5.54 -4.02
C SER A 67 21.79 5.38 -2.60
N LEU A 68 22.68 6.26 -2.16
CA LEU A 68 23.17 6.27 -0.76
C LEU A 68 22.01 6.32 0.22
N ARG A 69 21.04 7.19 -0.04
CA ARG A 69 19.79 7.30 0.75
C ARG A 69 18.97 6.02 0.73
N GLY A 70 18.79 5.42 -0.45
CA GLY A 70 18.08 4.14 -0.59
C GLY A 70 18.76 3.01 0.17
N THR A 71 20.10 2.98 0.18
CA THR A 71 20.88 2.01 0.95
C THR A 71 20.67 2.19 2.45
N GLN A 72 20.70 3.43 2.95
CA GLN A 72 20.44 3.73 4.35
C GLN A 72 19.02 3.29 4.77
N ILE A 73 18.00 3.62 3.97
CA ILE A 73 16.62 3.20 4.23
C ILE A 73 16.51 1.67 4.25
N ALA A 74 17.12 0.98 3.30
CA ALA A 74 17.09 -0.49 3.24
C ALA A 74 17.74 -1.14 4.47
N GLN A 75 18.81 -0.53 5.02
CA GLN A 75 19.51 -1.02 6.21
C GLN A 75 18.71 -0.85 7.50
N THR A 76 17.78 0.12 7.57
CA THR A 76 16.97 0.34 8.78
C THR A 76 15.91 -0.76 9.00
N GLY A 77 15.70 -1.61 8.01
CA GLY A 77 14.63 -2.60 7.99
C GLY A 77 13.25 -1.97 7.78
N GLY A 78 12.33 -2.72 7.21
CA GLY A 78 10.94 -2.31 7.07
C GLY A 78 10.15 -2.44 8.38
N CYS A 79 8.98 -1.82 8.43
CA CYS A 79 7.97 -2.14 9.42
C CYS A 79 7.29 -3.44 8.98
N HIS A 80 7.77 -4.57 9.49
CA HIS A 80 7.16 -5.87 9.23
C HIS A 80 6.45 -6.36 10.48
N ASP A 81 5.15 -6.60 10.35
CA ASP A 81 4.44 -7.41 11.33
C ASP A 81 4.81 -8.87 11.10
N PRO A 82 5.19 -9.62 12.15
CA PRO A 82 5.42 -11.04 12.00
C PRO A 82 4.14 -11.74 11.55
N LEU A 83 4.25 -12.73 10.64
CA LEU A 83 3.12 -13.53 10.17
C LEU A 83 2.37 -14.22 11.32
N GLN A 84 3.10 -14.53 12.39
CA GLN A 84 2.55 -14.99 13.66
C GLN A 84 3.00 -14.02 14.74
N PRO A 85 2.09 -13.20 15.30
CA PRO A 85 2.45 -12.24 16.31
C PRO A 85 2.93 -12.98 17.57
N LEU A 86 4.11 -12.63 18.04
CA LEU A 86 4.62 -13.07 19.32
C LEU A 86 3.92 -12.30 20.46
N PRO A 87 3.84 -12.85 21.67
CA PRO A 87 3.40 -12.10 22.83
C PRO A 87 4.17 -10.78 22.95
N PHE A 88 3.48 -9.69 23.24
CA PHE A 88 4.03 -8.33 23.31
C PHE A 88 4.55 -7.74 21.98
N ALA A 89 4.21 -8.32 20.83
CA ALA A 89 4.48 -7.69 19.54
C ALA A 89 3.62 -6.43 19.39
N ALA A 90 4.27 -5.26 19.37
CA ALA A 90 3.60 -3.99 19.15
C ALA A 90 3.03 -3.92 17.71
N GLY A 91 1.83 -3.37 17.55
CA GLY A 91 1.22 -3.16 16.23
C GLY A 91 0.39 -4.33 15.70
N SER A 92 0.29 -5.45 16.43
CA SER A 92 -0.50 -6.62 15.99
C SER A 92 -1.87 -6.63 16.70
N PRO A 93 -2.96 -6.17 16.02
CA PRO A 93 -4.31 -6.19 16.59
C PRO A 93 -4.89 -7.61 16.64
N ASP A 94 -5.91 -7.84 17.50
CA ASP A 94 -6.69 -9.08 17.44
C ASP A 94 -7.59 -9.09 16.20
N LEU A 95 -7.10 -9.71 15.12
CA LEU A 95 -7.82 -9.81 13.84
C LEU A 95 -9.14 -10.60 13.96
N ARG A 96 -9.32 -11.42 15.00
CA ARG A 96 -10.57 -12.17 15.23
C ARG A 96 -11.71 -11.25 15.67
N ALA A 97 -11.38 -10.13 16.31
CA ALA A 97 -12.34 -9.12 16.71
C ALA A 97 -12.84 -8.25 15.55
N PHE A 98 -12.23 -8.35 14.35
CA PHE A 98 -12.64 -7.56 13.21
C PHE A 98 -14.03 -8.00 12.71
N PRO A 99 -14.99 -7.09 12.53
CA PRO A 99 -16.37 -7.41 12.16
C PRO A 99 -16.51 -7.74 10.65
N LEU A 100 -15.84 -8.81 10.20
CA LEU A 100 -15.72 -9.20 8.80
C LEU A 100 -17.06 -9.36 8.08
N LYS A 101 -18.10 -9.89 8.77
CA LYS A 101 -19.44 -10.05 8.21
C LYS A 101 -20.05 -8.70 7.84
N LEU A 102 -19.99 -7.73 8.77
CA LEU A 102 -20.49 -6.38 8.54
C LEU A 102 -19.69 -5.69 7.43
N TRP A 103 -18.35 -5.81 7.45
CA TRP A 103 -17.48 -5.26 6.41
C TRP A 103 -17.88 -5.75 5.01
N LYS A 104 -18.07 -7.06 4.83
CA LYS A 104 -18.52 -7.66 3.55
C LYS A 104 -19.88 -7.11 3.12
N GLN A 105 -20.82 -6.99 4.03
CA GLN A 105 -22.16 -6.46 3.74
C GLN A 105 -22.11 -5.01 3.27
N LEU A 106 -21.38 -4.15 3.99
CA LEU A 106 -21.21 -2.73 3.64
C LEU A 106 -20.50 -2.56 2.31
N THR A 107 -19.42 -3.31 2.07
CA THR A 107 -18.69 -3.29 0.80
C THR A 107 -19.61 -3.68 -0.37
N ALA A 108 -20.34 -4.78 -0.25
CA ALA A 108 -21.28 -5.23 -1.27
C ALA A 108 -22.41 -4.20 -1.51
N GLN A 109 -22.89 -3.56 -0.45
CA GLN A 109 -23.89 -2.50 -0.55
C GLN A 109 -23.37 -1.29 -1.33
N GLN A 110 -22.15 -0.80 -1.02
CA GLN A 110 -21.57 0.34 -1.72
C GLN A 110 -21.30 0.03 -3.19
N LEU A 111 -20.77 -1.15 -3.51
CA LEU A 111 -20.57 -1.59 -4.89
C LEU A 111 -21.88 -1.67 -5.66
N ARG A 112 -22.95 -2.18 -5.05
CA ARG A 112 -24.28 -2.26 -5.69
C ARG A 112 -24.90 -0.88 -5.94
N LEU A 113 -24.75 0.06 -4.99
CA LEU A 113 -25.37 1.38 -5.08
C LEU A 113 -24.59 2.35 -5.97
N ARG A 114 -23.27 2.21 -6.07
CA ARG A 114 -22.37 3.20 -6.64
C ARG A 114 -21.30 2.60 -7.56
N GLY A 115 -21.41 1.33 -7.96
CA GLY A 115 -20.37 0.54 -8.60
C GLY A 115 -19.62 1.26 -9.71
N GLU A 116 -20.35 1.79 -10.71
CA GLU A 116 -19.74 2.50 -11.84
C GLU A 116 -18.97 3.77 -11.37
N ALA A 117 -19.54 4.55 -10.45
CA ALA A 117 -18.91 5.75 -9.95
C ALA A 117 -17.63 5.45 -9.15
N LEU A 118 -17.60 4.32 -8.42
CA LEU A 118 -16.42 3.89 -7.67
C LEU A 118 -15.27 3.36 -8.54
N MET A 119 -15.55 3.02 -9.81
CA MET A 119 -14.54 2.54 -10.77
C MET A 119 -13.90 3.67 -11.59
N ARG A 120 -14.35 4.91 -11.42
CA ARG A 120 -13.78 6.08 -12.10
C ARG A 120 -12.60 6.65 -11.33
N TYR A 121 -11.74 7.41 -12.01
CA TYR A 121 -10.81 8.30 -11.34
C TYR A 121 -11.58 9.35 -10.56
N GLY A 122 -11.22 9.52 -9.28
CA GLY A 122 -11.86 10.45 -8.36
C GLY A 122 -11.01 11.68 -8.04
N ASP A 123 -11.44 12.43 -7.05
CA ASP A 123 -10.69 13.54 -6.46
C ASP A 123 -9.36 13.01 -5.88
N PRO A 124 -8.20 13.64 -6.18
CA PRO A 124 -6.91 13.26 -5.61
C PRO A 124 -6.86 13.23 -4.07
N GLN A 125 -7.68 14.03 -3.40
CA GLN A 125 -7.82 14.00 -1.94
C GLN A 125 -8.60 12.77 -1.43
N GLY A 126 -9.28 12.05 -2.32
CA GLY A 126 -10.11 10.89 -2.01
C GLY A 126 -11.61 11.17 -2.14
N TYR A 127 -12.38 10.12 -2.06
CA TYR A 127 -13.82 10.13 -2.26
C TYR A 127 -14.53 11.08 -1.28
N PHE A 128 -15.19 12.13 -1.80
CA PHE A 128 -15.75 13.21 -1.00
C PHE A 128 -16.70 12.75 0.12
N PRO A 129 -17.68 11.82 -0.13
CA PRO A 129 -18.55 11.35 0.95
C PRO A 129 -17.81 10.63 2.09
N LEU A 130 -16.66 10.01 1.80
CA LEU A 130 -15.82 9.42 2.85
C LEU A 130 -15.12 10.50 3.66
N ARG A 131 -14.59 11.53 3.00
CA ARG A 131 -13.96 12.68 3.67
C ARG A 131 -14.92 13.40 4.59
N GLU A 132 -16.15 13.62 4.13
CA GLU A 132 -17.24 14.22 4.91
C GLU A 132 -17.59 13.35 6.14
N ALA A 133 -17.73 12.03 5.95
CA ALA A 133 -17.99 11.10 7.05
C ALA A 133 -16.84 11.07 8.07
N ILE A 134 -15.58 11.14 7.62
CA ILE A 134 -14.40 11.20 8.51
C ILE A 134 -14.42 12.51 9.29
N ALA A 135 -14.61 13.66 8.65
CA ALA A 135 -14.67 14.96 9.33
C ALA A 135 -15.75 14.97 10.42
N GLY A 136 -16.96 14.51 10.11
CA GLY A 136 -18.04 14.39 11.08
C GLY A 136 -17.71 13.44 12.24
N TYR A 137 -17.10 12.30 11.95
CA TYR A 137 -16.73 11.32 12.96
C TYR A 137 -15.66 11.87 13.93
N VAL A 138 -14.56 12.44 13.41
CA VAL A 138 -13.49 12.95 14.29
C VAL A 138 -13.93 14.19 15.06
N SER A 139 -14.83 15.00 14.50
CA SER A 139 -15.45 16.11 15.22
C SER A 139 -16.24 15.64 16.44
N GLN A 140 -17.08 14.61 16.28
CA GLN A 140 -17.92 14.09 17.36
C GLN A 140 -17.12 13.28 18.39
N THR A 141 -16.13 12.49 17.96
CA THR A 141 -15.44 11.55 18.84
C THR A 141 -14.15 12.08 19.45
N ARG A 142 -13.55 13.09 18.81
CA ARG A 142 -12.24 13.64 19.19
C ARG A 142 -12.23 15.14 19.40
N GLY A 143 -13.36 15.82 19.17
CA GLY A 143 -13.45 17.27 19.28
C GLY A 143 -12.63 18.03 18.23
N VAL A 144 -12.25 17.39 17.14
CA VAL A 144 -11.47 18.02 16.06
C VAL A 144 -12.37 18.90 15.23
N ASN A 145 -12.10 20.20 15.20
CA ASN A 145 -12.83 21.14 14.36
C ASN A 145 -12.23 21.13 12.94
N CYS A 146 -12.82 20.35 12.05
CA CYS A 146 -12.40 20.24 10.65
C CYS A 146 -13.59 20.02 9.72
N ASP A 147 -13.39 20.31 8.44
CA ASP A 147 -14.31 20.01 7.35
C ASP A 147 -13.71 19.01 6.35
N ALA A 148 -14.53 18.56 5.39
CA ALA A 148 -14.13 17.58 4.38
C ALA A 148 -12.96 18.05 3.49
N GLN A 149 -12.71 19.35 3.35
CA GLN A 149 -11.62 19.88 2.54
C GLN A 149 -10.25 19.70 3.22
N GLN A 150 -10.24 19.54 4.54
CA GLN A 150 -9.05 19.30 5.35
C GLN A 150 -8.73 17.80 5.51
N VAL A 151 -9.54 16.92 4.92
CA VAL A 151 -9.35 15.47 4.97
C VAL A 151 -8.75 14.96 3.65
N VAL A 152 -7.65 14.23 3.75
CA VAL A 152 -7.03 13.52 2.63
C VAL A 152 -7.04 12.02 2.93
N VAL A 153 -7.62 11.23 2.01
CA VAL A 153 -7.67 9.76 2.14
C VAL A 153 -6.46 9.15 1.46
N LEU A 154 -5.69 8.40 2.22
CA LEU A 154 -4.46 7.74 1.76
C LEU A 154 -4.53 6.23 2.02
N THR A 155 -3.63 5.47 1.41
CA THR A 155 -3.63 4.00 1.54
C THR A 155 -3.08 3.52 2.88
N SER A 156 -2.23 4.33 3.52
CA SER A 156 -1.58 3.96 4.80
C SER A 156 -1.01 5.18 5.51
N SER A 157 -0.76 5.05 6.81
CA SER A 157 0.00 6.03 7.59
C SER A 157 1.41 6.26 7.04
N GLN A 158 2.04 5.23 6.48
CA GLN A 158 3.36 5.36 5.87
C GLN A 158 3.33 6.27 4.63
N GLN A 159 2.28 6.19 3.81
CA GLN A 159 2.07 7.12 2.69
C GLN A 159 1.85 8.56 3.21
N ALA A 160 1.09 8.72 4.29
CA ALA A 160 0.89 10.03 4.92
C ALA A 160 2.21 10.64 5.38
N LEU A 161 3.03 9.87 6.10
CA LEU A 161 4.34 10.31 6.57
C LEU A 161 5.26 10.73 5.44
N GLN A 162 5.30 9.95 4.37
CA GLN A 162 6.12 10.26 3.19
C GLN A 162 5.63 11.52 2.47
N LEU A 163 4.30 11.68 2.34
CA LEU A 163 3.71 12.87 1.73
C LEU A 163 4.01 14.13 2.55
N ILE A 164 3.82 14.08 3.87
CA ILE A 164 4.14 15.17 4.80
C ILE A 164 5.63 15.51 4.74
N ALA A 165 6.50 14.51 4.78
CA ALA A 165 7.94 14.71 4.67
C ALA A 165 8.30 15.45 3.38
N THR A 166 7.74 15.03 2.25
CA THR A 166 8.03 15.61 0.93
C THR A 166 7.51 17.05 0.78
N LEU A 167 6.36 17.36 1.41
CA LEU A 167 5.71 18.67 1.26
C LEU A 167 6.22 19.73 2.25
N LEU A 168 6.66 19.32 3.45
CA LEU A 168 6.93 20.24 4.54
C LEU A 168 8.40 20.35 4.93
N LEU A 169 9.27 19.44 4.44
CA LEU A 169 10.66 19.36 4.85
C LEU A 169 11.62 19.45 3.67
N ASP A 170 12.65 20.25 3.87
CA ASP A 170 13.85 20.29 3.04
C ASP A 170 15.01 19.50 3.69
N SER A 171 16.05 19.22 2.91
CA SER A 171 17.24 18.56 3.43
C SER A 171 17.94 19.44 4.48
N GLY A 172 18.19 18.89 5.68
CA GLY A 172 18.76 19.59 6.82
C GLY A 172 17.74 20.20 7.78
N ASP A 173 16.45 20.21 7.43
CA ASP A 173 15.41 20.63 8.38
C ASP A 173 15.34 19.70 9.59
N LYS A 174 15.15 20.29 10.77
CA LYS A 174 15.14 19.56 12.04
C LYS A 174 13.73 19.03 12.34
N VAL A 175 13.67 17.74 12.65
CA VAL A 175 12.44 17.07 13.05
C VAL A 175 12.62 16.50 14.45
N TRP A 176 11.83 16.98 15.40
CA TRP A 176 11.77 16.35 16.71
C TRP A 176 10.99 15.04 16.62
N MET A 177 11.59 14.00 17.20
CA MET A 177 10.97 12.67 17.28
C MET A 177 11.12 12.10 18.67
N GLU A 178 10.08 11.43 19.11
CA GLU A 178 10.11 10.59 20.33
C GLU A 178 11.26 9.59 20.27
N ASP A 179 11.98 9.41 21.39
CA ASP A 179 13.03 8.40 21.53
C ASP A 179 12.82 7.61 22.84
N PRO A 180 12.41 6.33 22.77
CA PRO A 180 12.15 5.54 21.55
C PRO A 180 10.94 6.02 20.75
N GLY A 181 10.93 5.78 19.43
CA GLY A 181 9.87 6.25 18.57
C GLY A 181 9.63 5.37 17.34
N TYR A 182 8.62 5.71 16.56
CA TYR A 182 8.16 4.90 15.43
C TYR A 182 9.16 4.92 14.25
N ARG A 183 9.67 3.74 13.91
CA ARG A 183 10.66 3.57 12.83
C ARG A 183 10.16 4.03 11.46
N GLY A 184 8.88 3.83 11.16
CA GLY A 184 8.29 4.24 9.89
C GLY A 184 8.35 5.75 9.66
N ALA A 185 8.13 6.55 10.72
CA ALA A 185 8.27 8.00 10.67
C ALA A 185 9.75 8.40 10.51
N ARG A 186 10.65 7.78 11.28
CA ARG A 186 12.10 7.99 11.15
C ARG A 186 12.56 7.79 9.70
N ASN A 187 12.17 6.70 9.07
CA ASN A 187 12.54 6.39 7.69
C ASN A 187 11.97 7.40 6.70
N ALA A 188 10.72 7.81 6.87
CA ALA A 188 10.07 8.78 5.99
C ALA A 188 10.79 10.14 6.04
N PHE A 189 11.08 10.67 7.23
CA PHE A 189 11.74 11.96 7.37
C PHE A 189 13.22 11.93 6.95
N SER A 190 13.94 10.85 7.29
CA SER A 190 15.33 10.66 6.80
C SER A 190 15.37 10.53 5.27
N SER A 191 14.33 10.02 4.62
CA SER A 191 14.28 9.83 3.17
C SER A 191 14.33 11.13 2.38
N VAL A 192 13.91 12.25 2.96
CA VAL A 192 13.99 13.58 2.36
C VAL A 192 15.26 14.34 2.80
N GLY A 193 16.07 13.72 3.66
CA GLY A 193 17.32 14.32 4.16
C GLY A 193 17.15 15.21 5.39
N ALA A 194 16.01 15.10 6.09
CA ALA A 194 15.81 15.81 7.35
C ALA A 194 16.74 15.31 8.46
N GLU A 195 17.13 16.21 9.36
CA GLU A 195 17.91 15.92 10.56
C GLU A 195 16.98 15.55 11.71
N LEU A 196 17.06 14.29 12.17
CA LEU A 196 16.23 13.80 13.26
C LEU A 196 16.84 14.16 14.62
N VAL A 197 16.10 14.90 15.41
CA VAL A 197 16.47 15.30 16.77
C VAL A 197 15.68 14.41 17.75
N PRO A 198 16.37 13.47 18.45
CA PRO A 198 15.71 12.60 19.41
C PRO A 198 15.28 13.38 20.65
N VAL A 199 14.02 13.22 21.06
CA VAL A 199 13.48 13.83 22.28
C VAL A 199 13.03 12.72 23.22
N LYS A 200 13.49 12.77 24.46
CA LYS A 200 13.18 11.76 25.47
C LYS A 200 11.67 11.68 25.75
N VAL A 201 11.22 10.49 26.08
CA VAL A 201 9.84 10.21 26.51
C VAL A 201 9.87 9.70 27.93
N ASP A 202 9.01 10.20 28.78
CA ASP A 202 8.75 9.69 30.13
C ASP A 202 7.30 9.24 30.31
N ASP A 203 6.87 9.03 31.55
CA ASP A 203 5.50 8.60 31.87
C ASP A 203 4.43 9.66 31.55
N ALA A 204 4.81 10.90 31.27
CA ALA A 204 3.92 11.99 30.88
C ALA A 204 3.96 12.28 29.36
N GLY A 205 4.81 11.59 28.60
CA GLY A 205 4.99 11.71 27.16
C GLY A 205 6.29 12.37 26.75
N LEU A 206 6.29 13.12 25.64
CA LEU A 206 7.47 13.80 25.13
C LEU A 206 7.96 14.89 26.07
N MET A 207 9.26 14.89 26.37
CA MET A 207 9.93 15.87 27.23
C MET A 207 10.84 16.80 26.41
N PRO A 208 10.38 17.93 25.89
CA PRO A 208 11.22 18.88 25.20
C PRO A 208 12.20 19.57 26.17
N ASP A 209 13.44 19.71 25.74
CA ASP A 209 14.49 20.44 26.44
C ASP A 209 14.71 21.79 25.76
N GLU A 210 14.85 22.86 26.53
CA GLU A 210 15.10 24.24 26.03
C GLU A 210 16.38 24.38 25.20
N HIS A 211 17.33 23.42 25.36
CA HIS A 211 18.59 23.40 24.61
C HIS A 211 18.46 22.70 23.24
N LEU A 212 17.30 22.08 22.94
CA LEU A 212 17.08 21.45 21.64
C LEU A 212 16.95 22.52 20.54
N PRO A 213 17.53 22.25 19.36
CA PRO A 213 17.38 23.18 18.25
C PRO A 213 15.91 23.26 17.82
N ALA A 214 15.45 24.46 17.45
CA ALA A 214 14.08 24.68 17.02
C ALA A 214 13.71 23.74 15.86
N PRO A 215 12.59 23.00 15.95
CA PRO A 215 12.19 22.05 14.92
C PRO A 215 11.39 22.74 13.81
N ARG A 216 11.51 22.21 12.58
CA ARG A 216 10.58 22.50 11.47
C ARG A 216 9.30 21.68 11.62
N LEU A 217 9.41 20.47 12.15
CA LEU A 217 8.31 19.54 12.35
C LEU A 217 8.51 18.76 13.66
N ILE A 218 7.42 18.48 14.37
CA ILE A 218 7.40 17.61 15.54
C ILE A 218 6.50 16.43 15.23
N TYR A 219 7.04 15.21 15.40
CA TYR A 219 6.29 13.97 15.25
C TYR A 219 6.00 13.34 16.60
N LEU A 220 4.72 13.10 16.88
CA LEU A 220 4.21 12.57 18.15
C LEU A 220 3.24 11.42 17.93
N THR A 221 3.19 10.51 18.92
CA THR A 221 2.18 9.45 19.04
C THR A 221 1.41 9.60 20.36
N PRO A 222 0.59 10.67 20.51
CA PRO A 222 0.18 11.17 21.82
C PRO A 222 -0.79 10.26 22.59
N SER A 223 -1.67 9.52 21.91
CA SER A 223 -2.65 8.65 22.58
C SER A 223 -2.06 7.33 23.04
N HIS A 224 -1.07 6.83 22.34
CA HIS A 224 -0.41 5.54 22.57
C HIS A 224 1.00 5.63 22.02
N GLN A 225 1.90 6.16 22.82
CA GLN A 225 3.30 6.34 22.44
C GLN A 225 3.90 5.01 21.96
N TYR A 226 4.50 5.04 20.80
CA TYR A 226 5.15 3.85 20.25
C TYR A 226 6.64 3.81 20.63
N PRO A 227 7.15 2.74 21.28
CA PRO A 227 6.46 1.48 21.58
C PRO A 227 5.96 1.35 23.04
N THR A 228 6.06 2.37 23.88
CA THR A 228 5.86 2.27 25.34
C THR A 228 4.38 2.20 25.75
N GLY A 229 3.47 2.70 24.91
CA GLY A 229 2.04 2.79 25.21
C GLY A 229 1.64 3.95 26.14
N VAL A 230 2.58 4.79 26.53
CA VAL A 230 2.33 5.97 27.37
C VAL A 230 1.42 6.96 26.64
N ALA A 231 0.50 7.60 27.35
CA ALA A 231 -0.33 8.67 26.82
C ALA A 231 0.27 10.04 27.21
N LEU A 232 0.35 10.92 26.23
CA LEU A 232 0.79 12.31 26.45
C LEU A 232 -0.25 13.02 27.32
N LEU A 233 0.15 13.55 28.46
CA LEU A 233 -0.71 14.28 29.36
C LEU A 233 -0.91 15.71 28.84
N SER A 234 -2.15 16.23 28.96
CA SER A 234 -2.52 17.56 28.46
C SER A 234 -1.77 18.72 29.14
N LEU A 235 -1.20 18.49 30.31
CA LEU A 235 -0.40 19.49 31.05
C LEU A 235 0.91 19.90 30.34
N ILE A 236 1.37 19.13 29.35
CA ILE A 236 2.55 19.49 28.54
C ILE A 236 2.22 20.55 27.50
N HIS A 237 0.92 20.84 27.27
CA HIS A 237 0.46 21.83 26.30
C HIS A 237 0.29 23.22 26.92
N ILE A 238 0.59 23.37 28.16
CA ILE A 238 0.62 24.64 28.89
C ILE A 238 2.07 25.07 29.06
#